data_414b955c4e8332016fec42d16d97aa2b
#
_entry.id   414b955c4e8332016fec42d16d97aa2b
#
_cell.length_a   1.000
_cell.length_b   1.000
_cell.length_c   1.000
_cell.angle_alpha   90.00
_cell.angle_beta   90.00
_cell.angle_gamma   90.00
#
_symmetry.space_group_name_H-M   'P 1'
#
loop_
_entity.id
_entity.type
_entity.pdbx_description
1 polymer ?
#
loop_
_entity_poly.entity_id
_entity_poly.type
_entity_poly.pdbx_seq_one_letter_code
_entity_poly.pdbx_strand_id
1 'polypeptide(L)'
;MDNYSGNKEYNIYRDIRNRTNGEIYLGIVGPVRTGKSTFIKRFMELMVLPFMEGEAEKERAMDELPQAAAGKTIMTTEPKFIPQQAAEIRLSDFKTEEEPLKLRVRLIDCVGFLADGAVGHMEGNGSRMVKTPWSDQEIPFAEAASIGTEKVIRDHATIGIVVTTDGTIGELARENYINAEERTVQELKNIGKPFVILLNSAKPYAQETIKLASEMEENYQTTVVPVNCEQLRREDVLKILESVLYEFPIERVEFFIPKWTEMLSADHPVKSEIIAQASDILSHMERTKDVYQQQSEPGDCISKIKMDEMDLACGCVKIQMEVAEPYYYENMSELAGIPIHGEYELISMIREMAARKESYEKVAGAFEEVQMKGYGVVNPGLKDIELAEPELIHHGNKFGVKIKAVSPSIHMIRANIETEIAPIVGSEDQANDLIRYIREGQQSEEGVWKTNIFGKSIGELMEDGIRNKIAMMDDECQLKLQDTMQKIVNDNNGGMVCIIL
;
A
#
# COMPACT_ATOMS: atom_id res chain seq x y z
N MET A 1 -2.60 31.77 -24.46
CA MET A 1 -3.60 30.73 -24.11
C MET A 1 -3.32 29.40 -24.80
N ASP A 2 -2.70 29.37 -25.96
CA ASP A 2 -2.47 28.13 -26.75
C ASP A 2 -1.47 27.13 -26.14
N ASN A 3 -0.49 27.58 -25.36
CA ASN A 3 0.52 26.69 -24.75
C ASN A 3 0.01 25.83 -23.56
N TYR A 4 -1.10 26.22 -22.91
CA TYR A 4 -1.66 25.46 -21.79
C TYR A 4 -2.55 24.30 -22.29
N SER A 5 -3.25 24.55 -23.39
CA SER A 5 -4.11 23.57 -24.07
C SER A 5 -3.28 22.45 -24.72
N GLY A 6 -2.17 22.77 -25.38
CA GLY A 6 -1.30 21.78 -26.03
C GLY A 6 -0.63 20.80 -25.08
N ASN A 7 -0.29 21.23 -23.86
CA ASN A 7 0.34 20.36 -22.87
C ASN A 7 -0.68 19.34 -22.26
N LYS A 8 -1.94 19.77 -22.06
CA LYS A 8 -3.01 18.88 -21.58
C LYS A 8 -3.33 17.80 -22.60
N GLU A 9 -3.38 18.16 -23.87
CA GLU A 9 -3.63 17.23 -24.97
C GLU A 9 -2.53 16.16 -25.06
N TYR A 10 -1.26 16.59 -25.04
CA TYR A 10 -0.12 15.67 -25.08
C TYR A 10 -0.18 14.66 -23.91
N ASN A 11 -0.48 15.13 -22.72
CA ASN A 11 -0.59 14.24 -21.54
C ASN A 11 -1.71 13.21 -21.71
N ILE A 12 -2.90 13.61 -22.19
CA ILE A 12 -4.01 12.68 -22.42
C ILE A 12 -3.61 11.59 -23.42
N TYR A 13 -2.99 11.95 -24.52
CA TYR A 13 -2.54 10.96 -25.51
C TYR A 13 -1.42 10.07 -24.98
N ARG A 14 -0.48 10.61 -24.19
CA ARG A 14 0.56 9.82 -23.55
C ARG A 14 -0.03 8.80 -22.58
N ASP A 15 -0.99 9.20 -21.77
CA ASP A 15 -1.62 8.34 -20.79
C ASP A 15 -2.45 7.24 -21.46
N ILE A 16 -3.22 7.57 -22.50
CA ILE A 16 -3.93 6.57 -23.31
C ILE A 16 -2.95 5.63 -24.02
N ARG A 17 -1.86 6.16 -24.58
CA ARG A 17 -0.81 5.34 -25.19
C ARG A 17 -0.26 4.29 -24.23
N ASN A 18 0.04 4.69 -23.03
CA ASN A 18 0.58 3.78 -22.01
C ASN A 18 -0.45 2.71 -21.62
N ARG A 19 -1.71 3.08 -21.52
CA ARG A 19 -2.82 2.17 -21.23
C ARG A 19 -3.14 1.20 -22.37
N THR A 20 -2.86 1.58 -23.62
CA THR A 20 -3.23 0.81 -24.82
C THR A 20 -2.03 0.28 -25.58
N ASN A 21 -0.83 0.33 -25.01
CA ASN A 21 0.42 -0.08 -25.67
C ASN A 21 0.66 0.61 -27.03
N GLY A 22 0.25 1.87 -27.15
CA GLY A 22 0.46 2.68 -28.36
C GLY A 22 -0.60 2.52 -29.44
N GLU A 23 -1.65 1.73 -29.22
CA GLU A 23 -2.71 1.48 -30.19
C GLU A 23 -4.07 1.98 -29.68
N ILE A 24 -4.58 3.06 -30.23
CA ILE A 24 -5.88 3.63 -29.89
C ILE A 24 -6.91 3.17 -30.92
N TYR A 25 -7.57 2.06 -30.64
CA TYR A 25 -8.61 1.51 -31.50
C TYR A 25 -9.98 1.74 -30.84
N LEU A 26 -10.70 2.75 -31.36
CA LEU A 26 -12.00 3.17 -30.84
C LEU A 26 -13.13 2.41 -31.53
N GLY A 27 -13.81 1.55 -30.78
CA GLY A 27 -15.03 0.88 -31.25
C GLY A 27 -16.24 1.78 -31.02
N ILE A 28 -16.82 2.32 -32.10
CA ILE A 28 -17.98 3.21 -32.05
C ILE A 28 -19.24 2.39 -32.21
N VAL A 29 -20.01 2.26 -31.13
CA VAL A 29 -21.20 1.42 -31.05
C VAL A 29 -22.42 2.20 -30.59
N GLY A 30 -23.56 1.56 -30.53
CA GLY A 30 -24.80 2.18 -30.06
C GLY A 30 -25.93 2.01 -31.05
N PRO A 31 -27.14 2.48 -30.75
CA PRO A 31 -28.31 2.34 -31.59
C PRO A 31 -28.09 2.97 -32.99
N VAL A 32 -28.81 2.49 -33.98
CA VAL A 32 -28.76 3.08 -35.33
C VAL A 32 -29.24 4.53 -35.32
N ARG A 33 -28.63 5.39 -36.14
CA ARG A 33 -29.01 6.81 -36.31
C ARG A 33 -28.77 7.73 -35.12
N THR A 34 -27.93 7.36 -34.19
CA THR A 34 -27.56 8.19 -33.03
C THR A 34 -26.43 9.17 -33.32
N GLY A 35 -25.85 9.18 -34.52
CA GLY A 35 -24.76 10.07 -34.89
C GLY A 35 -23.36 9.45 -34.85
N LYS A 36 -23.23 8.10 -34.80
CA LYS A 36 -21.95 7.38 -34.80
C LYS A 36 -21.02 7.83 -35.96
N SER A 37 -21.48 7.76 -37.16
CA SER A 37 -20.69 8.12 -38.36
C SER A 37 -20.33 9.62 -38.38
N THR A 38 -21.18 10.49 -37.83
CA THR A 38 -20.89 11.91 -37.66
C THR A 38 -19.77 12.11 -36.64
N PHE A 39 -19.83 11.42 -35.52
CA PHE A 39 -18.75 11.44 -34.52
C PHE A 39 -17.43 10.96 -35.10
N ILE A 40 -17.42 9.83 -35.81
CA ILE A 40 -16.21 9.29 -36.46
C ILE A 40 -15.59 10.31 -37.39
N LYS A 41 -16.40 10.90 -38.27
CA LYS A 41 -15.95 11.93 -39.22
C LYS A 41 -15.30 13.11 -38.47
N ARG A 42 -16.00 13.66 -37.47
CA ARG A 42 -15.50 14.83 -36.71
C ARG A 42 -14.26 14.49 -35.92
N PHE A 43 -14.20 13.31 -35.30
CA PHE A 43 -13.01 12.85 -34.59
C PHE A 43 -11.80 12.77 -35.54
N MET A 44 -11.95 12.15 -36.69
CA MET A 44 -10.88 12.06 -37.70
C MET A 44 -10.40 13.43 -38.13
N GLU A 45 -11.33 14.34 -38.47
CA GLU A 45 -11.03 15.70 -38.93
C GLU A 45 -10.28 16.52 -37.88
N LEU A 46 -10.60 16.35 -36.59
CA LEU A 46 -10.06 17.16 -35.48
C LEU A 46 -8.79 16.58 -34.89
N MET A 47 -8.70 15.24 -34.76
CA MET A 47 -7.71 14.59 -33.93
C MET A 47 -6.73 13.67 -34.65
N VAL A 48 -7.01 13.27 -35.89
CA VAL A 48 -6.16 12.32 -36.64
C VAL A 48 -5.54 13.00 -37.85
N LEU A 49 -6.35 13.47 -38.76
CA LEU A 49 -5.88 14.06 -40.04
C LEU A 49 -4.86 15.21 -39.88
N PRO A 50 -4.98 16.11 -38.88
CA PRO A 50 -4.00 17.19 -38.70
C PRO A 50 -2.60 16.70 -38.31
N PHE A 51 -2.48 15.50 -37.71
CA PHE A 51 -1.24 14.94 -37.21
C PHE A 51 -0.63 13.82 -38.04
N MET A 52 -1.26 13.50 -39.20
CA MET A 52 -0.70 12.58 -40.18
C MET A 52 0.36 13.29 -41.00
N GLU A 53 1.51 12.63 -41.24
CA GLU A 53 2.64 13.23 -41.99
C GLU A 53 2.56 12.99 -43.52
N GLY A 54 1.93 11.91 -43.94
CA GLY A 54 1.86 11.52 -45.35
C GLY A 54 0.65 12.10 -46.09
N GLU A 55 0.82 13.01 -47.06
CA GLU A 55 -0.29 13.60 -47.83
C GLU A 55 -1.12 12.53 -48.52
N ALA A 56 -0.48 11.52 -49.15
CA ALA A 56 -1.19 10.42 -49.81
C ALA A 56 -1.96 9.50 -48.85
N GLU A 57 -1.47 9.35 -47.62
CA GLU A 57 -2.17 8.60 -46.57
C GLU A 57 -3.34 9.41 -46.03
N LYS A 58 -3.15 10.71 -45.87
CA LYS A 58 -4.18 11.65 -45.44
C LYS A 58 -5.33 11.74 -46.45
N GLU A 59 -5.03 11.84 -47.73
CA GLU A 59 -6.07 11.80 -48.81
C GLU A 59 -6.85 10.50 -48.77
N ARG A 60 -6.18 9.35 -48.65
CA ARG A 60 -6.86 8.05 -48.49
C ARG A 60 -7.74 8.00 -47.27
N ALA A 61 -7.25 8.45 -46.12
CA ALA A 61 -8.02 8.49 -44.90
C ALA A 61 -9.24 9.41 -44.99
N MET A 62 -9.14 10.50 -45.74
CA MET A 62 -10.29 11.39 -46.06
C MET A 62 -11.33 10.71 -46.96
N ASP A 63 -10.91 9.93 -47.95
CA ASP A 63 -11.82 9.19 -48.85
C ASP A 63 -12.54 8.05 -48.09
N GLU A 64 -11.94 7.50 -47.05
CA GLU A 64 -12.50 6.44 -46.24
C GLU A 64 -13.51 6.94 -45.19
N LEU A 65 -13.63 8.26 -44.97
CA LEU A 65 -14.56 8.84 -44.00
C LEU A 65 -16.02 8.48 -44.35
N PRO A 66 -16.84 8.19 -43.34
CA PRO A 66 -18.23 7.89 -43.57
C PRO A 66 -18.96 9.09 -44.16
N GLN A 67 -19.66 8.87 -45.27
CA GLN A 67 -20.53 9.87 -45.85
C GLN A 67 -21.84 9.91 -45.06
N ALA A 68 -22.32 11.10 -44.71
CA ALA A 68 -23.60 11.28 -44.07
C ALA A 68 -24.71 10.80 -45.03
N ALA A 69 -25.26 9.64 -44.77
CA ALA A 69 -26.36 9.10 -45.59
C ALA A 69 -27.66 9.81 -45.21
N ALA A 70 -28.12 10.65 -46.10
CA ALA A 70 -29.46 11.28 -46.03
C ALA A 70 -30.57 10.28 -46.46
N GLY A 71 -30.59 9.07 -45.92
CA GLY A 71 -31.57 8.04 -46.31
C GLY A 71 -32.09 7.22 -45.12
N LYS A 72 -33.35 6.73 -45.29
CA LYS A 72 -34.02 5.91 -44.26
C LYS A 72 -33.53 4.45 -44.18
N THR A 73 -32.63 4.02 -45.07
CA THR A 73 -32.23 2.61 -45.20
C THR A 73 -30.85 2.38 -44.57
N ILE A 74 -30.73 1.36 -43.72
CA ILE A 74 -29.47 0.90 -43.18
C ILE A 74 -28.71 0.17 -44.27
N MET A 75 -27.52 0.69 -44.69
CA MET A 75 -26.81 0.19 -45.86
C MET A 75 -25.71 -0.81 -45.57
N THR A 76 -25.14 -0.86 -44.36
CA THR A 76 -23.97 -1.68 -44.06
C THR A 76 -24.27 -2.75 -43.02
N THR A 77 -23.81 -3.96 -43.30
CA THR A 77 -23.90 -5.14 -42.42
C THR A 77 -22.56 -5.48 -41.78
N GLU A 78 -21.49 -4.86 -42.25
CA GLU A 78 -20.12 -5.14 -41.77
C GLU A 78 -19.51 -3.93 -41.08
N PRO A 79 -18.74 -4.14 -40.03
CA PRO A 79 -17.95 -3.09 -39.39
C PRO A 79 -16.94 -2.51 -40.38
N LYS A 80 -16.79 -1.18 -40.37
CA LYS A 80 -15.79 -0.48 -41.17
C LYS A 80 -14.66 0.01 -40.28
N PHE A 81 -13.45 -0.29 -40.72
CA PHE A 81 -12.24 0.27 -40.11
C PHE A 81 -11.88 1.59 -40.78
N ILE A 82 -11.70 2.64 -40.00
CA ILE A 82 -11.48 4.02 -40.50
C ILE A 82 -10.29 4.63 -39.76
N PRO A 83 -9.17 4.89 -40.43
CA PRO A 83 -8.87 4.39 -41.77
C PRO A 83 -8.66 2.87 -41.78
N GLN A 84 -8.72 2.24 -42.95
CA GLN A 84 -8.57 0.79 -43.11
C GLN A 84 -7.22 0.29 -42.53
N GLN A 85 -6.15 1.08 -42.74
CA GLN A 85 -4.87 0.91 -42.06
C GLN A 85 -4.79 1.95 -40.92
N ALA A 86 -4.38 1.54 -39.70
CA ALA A 86 -4.27 2.45 -38.58
C ALA A 86 -3.37 3.64 -38.93
N ALA A 87 -3.88 4.85 -38.71
CA ALA A 87 -3.13 6.08 -38.93
C ALA A 87 -2.05 6.26 -37.87
N GLU A 88 -0.81 6.48 -38.28
CA GLU A 88 0.25 6.91 -37.37
C GLU A 88 0.18 8.43 -37.17
N ILE A 89 -0.03 8.87 -35.96
CA ILE A 89 0.01 10.27 -35.58
C ILE A 89 1.22 10.57 -34.70
N ARG A 90 1.78 11.75 -34.86
CA ARG A 90 2.93 12.22 -34.10
C ARG A 90 2.59 13.51 -33.39
N LEU A 91 2.77 13.49 -32.08
CA LEU A 91 2.51 14.61 -31.21
C LEU A 91 3.80 15.04 -30.53
N SER A 92 4.21 16.28 -30.72
CA SER A 92 5.40 16.84 -30.07
C SER A 92 4.97 17.59 -28.81
N ASP A 93 5.70 17.38 -27.70
CA ASP A 93 5.58 18.25 -26.54
C ASP A 93 6.35 19.55 -26.82
N PHE A 94 5.65 20.69 -26.72
CA PHE A 94 6.25 22.01 -26.94
C PHE A 94 7.21 22.44 -25.82
N LYS A 95 7.33 21.65 -24.75
CA LYS A 95 8.16 22.00 -23.57
C LYS A 95 9.40 21.13 -23.39
N THR A 96 9.41 19.95 -23.97
CA THR A 96 10.52 19.00 -23.84
C THR A 96 11.09 18.72 -25.23
N GLU A 97 12.43 18.60 -25.32
CA GLU A 97 13.12 18.14 -26.53
C GLU A 97 13.04 16.59 -26.68
N GLU A 98 12.05 15.96 -26.08
CA GLU A 98 11.85 14.51 -26.18
C GLU A 98 11.35 14.09 -27.57
N GLU A 99 11.60 12.84 -27.91
CA GLU A 99 11.09 12.28 -29.17
C GLU A 99 9.56 12.41 -29.25
N PRO A 100 9.01 12.76 -30.43
CA PRO A 100 7.57 12.89 -30.60
C PRO A 100 6.83 11.62 -30.22
N LEU A 101 5.73 11.78 -29.50
CA LEU A 101 4.85 10.69 -29.11
C LEU A 101 4.21 10.07 -30.36
N LYS A 102 4.49 8.81 -30.63
CA LYS A 102 3.91 8.07 -31.76
C LYS A 102 2.74 7.22 -31.26
N LEU A 103 1.63 7.31 -31.99
CA LEU A 103 0.39 6.60 -31.70
C LEU A 103 -0.20 6.05 -32.99
N ARG A 104 -0.79 4.88 -32.91
CA ARG A 104 -1.58 4.28 -33.98
C ARG A 104 -3.06 4.41 -33.67
N VAL A 105 -3.78 5.17 -34.46
CA VAL A 105 -5.20 5.47 -34.23
C VAL A 105 -6.06 4.84 -35.35
N ARG A 106 -7.15 4.22 -34.92
CA ARG A 106 -8.12 3.61 -35.80
C ARG A 106 -9.50 3.66 -35.17
N LEU A 107 -10.49 4.08 -35.94
CA LEU A 107 -11.88 4.02 -35.52
C LEU A 107 -12.56 2.85 -36.19
N ILE A 108 -13.55 2.28 -35.53
CA ILE A 108 -14.29 1.13 -36.03
C ILE A 108 -15.77 1.49 -36.01
N ASP A 109 -16.36 1.70 -37.18
CA ASP A 109 -17.80 2.00 -37.30
C ASP A 109 -18.59 0.71 -37.30
N CYS A 110 -19.40 0.51 -36.27
CA CYS A 110 -20.26 -0.65 -36.11
C CYS A 110 -21.70 -0.31 -36.57
N VAL A 111 -22.39 -1.29 -37.07
CA VAL A 111 -23.78 -1.14 -37.54
C VAL A 111 -24.70 -0.67 -36.41
N GLY A 112 -24.52 -1.19 -35.19
CA GLY A 112 -25.32 -0.88 -34.04
C GLY A 112 -26.62 -1.68 -33.93
N PHE A 113 -27.19 -1.67 -32.74
CA PHE A 113 -28.46 -2.34 -32.47
C PHE A 113 -29.62 -1.53 -33.03
N LEU A 114 -30.67 -2.24 -33.45
CA LEU A 114 -31.88 -1.61 -34.01
C LEU A 114 -32.65 -0.90 -32.86
N ALA A 115 -32.97 0.36 -33.08
CA ALA A 115 -33.90 1.09 -32.25
C ALA A 115 -35.36 0.67 -32.62
N ASP A 116 -36.24 0.73 -31.63
CA ASP A 116 -37.64 0.41 -31.82
C ASP A 116 -38.27 1.37 -32.89
N GLY A 117 -38.97 0.82 -33.90
CA GLY A 117 -39.49 1.62 -34.99
C GLY A 117 -38.48 2.00 -36.09
N ALA A 118 -37.21 1.53 -36.04
CA ALA A 118 -36.26 1.74 -37.11
C ALA A 118 -36.68 1.00 -38.38
N VAL A 119 -36.59 1.68 -39.55
CA VAL A 119 -36.95 1.13 -40.84
C VAL A 119 -35.74 0.52 -41.53
N GLY A 120 -35.90 -0.61 -42.25
CA GLY A 120 -34.83 -1.22 -43.09
C GLY A 120 -34.30 -2.57 -42.56
N HIS A 121 -34.90 -3.13 -41.52
CA HIS A 121 -34.62 -4.47 -41.00
C HIS A 121 -35.61 -5.53 -41.50
N MET A 122 -36.67 -5.11 -42.11
CA MET A 122 -37.69 -5.96 -42.73
C MET A 122 -37.63 -5.89 -44.24
N GLU A 123 -37.77 -7.00 -44.90
CA GLU A 123 -37.90 -7.12 -46.36
C GLU A 123 -39.18 -7.91 -46.64
N GLY A 124 -40.20 -7.20 -47.14
CA GLY A 124 -41.54 -7.76 -47.26
C GLY A 124 -42.16 -8.04 -45.89
N ASN A 125 -42.66 -9.25 -45.67
CA ASN A 125 -43.24 -9.70 -44.40
C ASN A 125 -42.26 -10.45 -43.46
N GLY A 126 -40.95 -10.46 -43.79
CA GLY A 126 -39.93 -11.20 -43.03
C GLY A 126 -38.74 -10.33 -42.58
N SER A 127 -37.92 -10.86 -41.68
CA SER A 127 -36.65 -10.22 -41.32
C SER A 127 -35.71 -10.24 -42.52
N ARG A 128 -35.03 -9.12 -42.81
CA ARG A 128 -34.00 -9.03 -43.81
C ARG A 128 -32.86 -9.98 -43.50
N MET A 129 -32.56 -10.93 -44.42
CA MET A 129 -31.46 -11.87 -44.28
C MET A 129 -30.18 -11.29 -44.90
N VAL A 130 -29.04 -11.51 -44.25
CA VAL A 130 -27.75 -10.98 -44.67
C VAL A 130 -26.66 -12.03 -44.57
N LYS A 131 -25.70 -11.97 -45.52
CA LYS A 131 -24.46 -12.76 -45.42
C LYS A 131 -23.43 -12.00 -44.59
N THR A 132 -22.71 -12.72 -43.74
CA THR A 132 -21.64 -12.14 -42.90
C THR A 132 -20.37 -12.99 -43.05
N PRO A 133 -19.18 -12.41 -42.87
CA PRO A 133 -17.92 -13.16 -42.95
C PRO A 133 -17.78 -14.27 -41.91
N TRP A 134 -18.61 -14.27 -40.87
CA TRP A 134 -18.56 -15.21 -39.73
C TRP A 134 -19.68 -16.24 -39.70
N SER A 135 -20.52 -16.29 -40.74
CA SER A 135 -21.57 -17.30 -40.89
C SER A 135 -21.65 -17.76 -42.32
N ASP A 136 -21.61 -19.09 -42.54
CA ASP A 136 -21.77 -19.70 -43.86
C ASP A 136 -23.21 -19.63 -44.37
N GLN A 137 -24.17 -19.35 -43.49
CA GLN A 137 -25.58 -19.19 -43.81
C GLN A 137 -26.02 -17.74 -43.65
N GLU A 138 -27.03 -17.35 -44.41
CA GLU A 138 -27.68 -16.08 -44.21
C GLU A 138 -28.37 -16.04 -42.86
N ILE A 139 -28.11 -15.00 -42.06
CA ILE A 139 -28.69 -14.76 -40.77
C ILE A 139 -29.51 -13.48 -40.72
N PRO A 140 -30.49 -13.35 -39.81
CA PRO A 140 -31.27 -12.13 -39.67
C PRO A 140 -30.34 -10.91 -39.42
N PHE A 141 -30.67 -9.79 -40.05
CA PHE A 141 -29.89 -8.56 -39.93
C PHE A 141 -29.63 -8.14 -38.48
N ALA A 142 -30.62 -8.26 -37.58
CA ALA A 142 -30.50 -7.95 -36.17
C ALA A 142 -29.47 -8.83 -35.47
N GLU A 143 -29.39 -10.09 -35.80
CA GLU A 143 -28.42 -11.05 -35.28
C GLU A 143 -27.03 -10.77 -35.83
N ALA A 144 -26.91 -10.49 -37.13
CA ALA A 144 -25.67 -10.10 -37.77
C ALA A 144 -25.07 -8.82 -37.17
N ALA A 145 -25.91 -7.83 -36.88
CA ALA A 145 -25.50 -6.58 -36.23
C ALA A 145 -25.00 -6.82 -34.81
N SER A 146 -25.67 -7.68 -34.03
CA SER A 146 -25.24 -8.05 -32.69
C SER A 146 -23.87 -8.75 -32.69
N ILE A 147 -23.73 -9.82 -33.47
CA ILE A 147 -22.48 -10.58 -33.58
C ILE A 147 -21.33 -9.70 -34.07
N GLY A 148 -21.59 -8.86 -35.08
CA GLY A 148 -20.59 -7.94 -35.62
C GLY A 148 -20.11 -6.92 -34.60
N THR A 149 -21.03 -6.36 -33.83
CA THR A 149 -20.71 -5.39 -32.76
C THR A 149 -19.90 -6.05 -31.65
N GLU A 150 -20.32 -7.22 -31.17
CA GLU A 150 -19.62 -7.97 -30.15
C GLU A 150 -18.18 -8.31 -30.57
N LYS A 151 -18.01 -8.91 -31.76
CA LYS A 151 -16.68 -9.29 -32.27
C LYS A 151 -15.76 -8.10 -32.45
N VAL A 152 -16.26 -6.99 -32.96
CA VAL A 152 -15.44 -5.80 -33.17
C VAL A 152 -14.91 -5.27 -31.86
N ILE A 153 -15.75 -5.17 -30.82
CA ILE A 153 -15.33 -4.64 -29.55
C ILE A 153 -14.36 -5.61 -28.88
N ARG A 154 -14.69 -6.90 -28.86
CA ARG A 154 -13.87 -7.91 -28.20
C ARG A 154 -12.48 -8.06 -28.84
N ASP A 155 -12.44 -8.16 -30.16
CA ASP A 155 -11.24 -8.58 -30.90
C ASP A 155 -10.39 -7.39 -31.37
N HIS A 156 -11.01 -6.24 -31.64
CA HIS A 156 -10.35 -5.15 -32.35
C HIS A 156 -10.31 -3.82 -31.59
N ALA A 157 -11.29 -3.51 -30.71
CA ALA A 157 -11.29 -2.24 -30.01
C ALA A 157 -10.45 -2.30 -28.73
N THR A 158 -9.70 -1.25 -28.43
CA THR A 158 -9.05 -1.04 -27.12
C THR A 158 -9.98 -0.28 -26.18
N ILE A 159 -10.84 0.56 -26.75
CA ILE A 159 -11.77 1.46 -26.04
C ILE A 159 -13.12 1.42 -26.74
N GLY A 160 -14.22 1.38 -25.98
CA GLY A 160 -15.58 1.50 -26.50
C GLY A 160 -16.11 2.94 -26.39
N ILE A 161 -16.83 3.39 -27.41
CA ILE A 161 -17.61 4.64 -27.35
C ILE A 161 -19.03 4.32 -27.77
N VAL A 162 -19.97 4.41 -26.81
CA VAL A 162 -21.39 4.24 -27.08
C VAL A 162 -21.99 5.58 -27.47
N VAL A 163 -22.56 5.69 -28.68
CA VAL A 163 -23.24 6.90 -29.08
C VAL A 163 -24.75 6.67 -29.06
N THR A 164 -25.43 7.41 -28.19
CA THR A 164 -26.89 7.44 -28.05
C THR A 164 -27.43 8.87 -28.24
N THR A 165 -28.72 9.09 -28.08
CA THR A 165 -29.34 10.41 -28.25
C THR A 165 -30.44 10.66 -27.23
N ASP A 166 -30.68 11.92 -26.93
CA ASP A 166 -31.80 12.39 -26.14
C ASP A 166 -33.12 12.51 -26.94
N GLY A 167 -33.10 12.08 -28.21
CA GLY A 167 -34.25 12.21 -29.13
C GLY A 167 -34.30 13.53 -29.90
N THR A 168 -33.41 14.49 -29.61
CA THR A 168 -33.35 15.76 -30.38
C THR A 168 -32.61 15.63 -31.69
N ILE A 169 -31.88 14.55 -31.88
CA ILE A 169 -31.15 14.20 -33.08
C ILE A 169 -31.84 12.99 -33.75
N GLY A 170 -32.25 13.14 -34.97
CA GLY A 170 -32.95 12.09 -35.74
C GLY A 170 -34.47 12.25 -35.75
N GLU A 171 -35.17 11.21 -36.18
CA GLU A 171 -36.63 11.23 -36.36
C GLU A 171 -37.38 10.45 -35.28
N LEU A 172 -36.70 9.72 -34.42
CA LEU A 172 -37.28 8.87 -33.38
C LEU A 172 -37.19 9.53 -31.98
N ALA A 173 -38.23 9.35 -31.17
CA ALA A 173 -38.22 9.81 -29.79
C ALA A 173 -37.23 9.00 -28.91
N ARG A 174 -36.81 9.55 -27.77
CA ARG A 174 -35.82 8.97 -26.87
C ARG A 174 -36.20 7.53 -26.46
N GLU A 175 -37.45 7.27 -26.18
CA GLU A 175 -37.96 5.98 -25.70
C GLU A 175 -37.62 4.82 -26.66
N ASN A 176 -37.56 5.10 -27.94
CA ASN A 176 -37.27 4.09 -28.95
C ASN A 176 -35.81 3.62 -28.96
N TYR A 177 -34.91 4.36 -28.31
CA TYR A 177 -33.51 4.02 -28.24
C TYR A 177 -33.11 3.24 -26.98
N ILE A 178 -33.91 3.28 -25.91
CA ILE A 178 -33.57 2.75 -24.60
C ILE A 178 -33.22 1.27 -24.64
N ASN A 179 -34.06 0.42 -25.23
CA ASN A 179 -33.82 -1.03 -25.31
C ASN A 179 -32.52 -1.38 -26.01
N ALA A 180 -32.23 -0.70 -27.14
CA ALA A 180 -31.01 -0.92 -27.93
C ALA A 180 -29.76 -0.38 -27.21
N GLU A 181 -29.90 0.70 -26.47
CA GLU A 181 -28.86 1.31 -25.65
C GLU A 181 -28.49 0.40 -24.48
N GLU A 182 -29.48 -0.05 -23.69
CA GLU A 182 -29.27 -0.98 -22.58
C GLU A 182 -28.57 -2.24 -23.02
N ARG A 183 -28.98 -2.82 -24.16
CA ARG A 183 -28.33 -3.98 -24.74
C ARG A 183 -26.88 -3.69 -25.13
N THR A 184 -26.61 -2.54 -25.75
CA THR A 184 -25.26 -2.14 -26.12
C THR A 184 -24.35 -2.01 -24.88
N VAL A 185 -24.85 -1.36 -23.83
CA VAL A 185 -24.12 -1.15 -22.58
C VAL A 185 -23.84 -2.48 -21.88
N GLN A 186 -24.83 -3.37 -21.82
CA GLN A 186 -24.68 -4.69 -21.21
C GLN A 186 -23.64 -5.55 -21.94
N GLU A 187 -23.62 -5.54 -23.26
CA GLU A 187 -22.62 -6.25 -24.06
C GLU A 187 -21.19 -5.73 -23.78
N LEU A 188 -21.03 -4.40 -23.71
CA LEU A 188 -19.74 -3.80 -23.37
C LEU A 188 -19.25 -4.14 -21.96
N LYS A 189 -20.15 -4.13 -20.99
CA LYS A 189 -19.83 -4.55 -19.61
C LYS A 189 -19.38 -6.00 -19.57
N ASN A 190 -20.07 -6.89 -20.30
CA ASN A 190 -19.71 -8.32 -20.36
C ASN A 190 -18.33 -8.57 -20.99
N ILE A 191 -17.90 -7.69 -21.90
CA ILE A 191 -16.59 -7.76 -22.54
C ILE A 191 -15.48 -7.24 -21.61
N GLY A 192 -15.82 -6.37 -20.63
CA GLY A 192 -14.88 -5.85 -19.63
C GLY A 192 -13.90 -4.80 -20.17
N LYS A 193 -14.17 -4.20 -21.34
CA LYS A 193 -13.34 -3.12 -21.87
C LYS A 193 -13.79 -1.74 -21.37
N PRO A 194 -12.88 -0.78 -21.21
CA PRO A 194 -13.25 0.58 -20.81
C PRO A 194 -14.10 1.24 -21.91
N PHE A 195 -15.19 1.90 -21.53
CA PHE A 195 -16.06 2.61 -22.46
C PHE A 195 -16.74 3.81 -21.80
N VAL A 196 -17.13 4.76 -22.61
CA VAL A 196 -17.95 5.92 -22.22
C VAL A 196 -19.19 6.01 -23.09
N ILE A 197 -20.22 6.67 -22.60
CA ILE A 197 -21.47 6.91 -23.34
C ILE A 197 -21.51 8.37 -23.78
N LEU A 198 -21.69 8.61 -25.06
CA LEU A 198 -21.92 9.93 -25.62
C LEU A 198 -23.43 10.13 -25.83
N LEU A 199 -24.00 11.07 -25.09
CA LEU A 199 -25.39 11.50 -25.27
C LEU A 199 -25.43 12.61 -26.34
N ASN A 200 -25.69 12.22 -27.59
CA ASN A 200 -25.74 13.16 -28.69
C ASN A 200 -27.04 13.97 -28.66
N SER A 201 -26.92 15.27 -28.48
CA SER A 201 -28.01 16.22 -28.33
C SER A 201 -27.79 17.47 -29.17
N ALA A 202 -28.89 18.04 -29.69
CA ALA A 202 -28.86 19.36 -30.32
C ALA A 202 -28.49 20.48 -29.31
N LYS A 203 -28.75 20.26 -28.00
CA LYS A 203 -28.49 21.22 -26.92
C LYS A 203 -27.79 20.52 -25.74
N PRO A 204 -26.53 20.12 -25.86
CA PRO A 204 -25.84 19.29 -24.86
C PRO A 204 -25.72 19.97 -23.47
N TYR A 205 -25.80 21.28 -23.40
CA TYR A 205 -25.71 22.06 -22.16
C TYR A 205 -27.06 22.45 -21.55
N ALA A 206 -28.18 21.98 -22.12
CA ALA A 206 -29.51 22.21 -21.55
C ALA A 206 -29.67 21.42 -20.24
N GLN A 207 -30.39 21.99 -19.27
CA GLN A 207 -30.60 21.33 -17.97
C GLN A 207 -31.26 19.95 -18.10
N GLU A 208 -32.18 19.79 -19.04
CA GLU A 208 -32.86 18.53 -19.33
C GLU A 208 -31.87 17.45 -19.82
N THR A 209 -30.94 17.83 -20.73
CA THR A 209 -29.92 16.91 -21.26
C THR A 209 -28.91 16.54 -20.19
N ILE A 210 -28.50 17.49 -19.36
CA ILE A 210 -27.56 17.25 -18.23
C ILE A 210 -28.21 16.31 -17.21
N LYS A 211 -29.48 16.54 -16.86
CA LYS A 211 -30.22 15.68 -15.94
C LYS A 211 -30.36 14.26 -16.48
N LEU A 212 -30.73 14.12 -17.75
CA LEU A 212 -30.78 12.81 -18.40
C LEU A 212 -29.41 12.10 -18.39
N ALA A 213 -28.33 12.83 -18.66
CA ALA A 213 -26.99 12.27 -18.58
C ALA A 213 -26.65 11.74 -17.18
N SER A 214 -26.98 12.50 -16.12
CA SER A 214 -26.78 12.06 -14.73
C SER A 214 -27.62 10.83 -14.37
N GLU A 215 -28.89 10.79 -14.78
CA GLU A 215 -29.76 9.62 -14.58
C GLU A 215 -29.20 8.37 -15.30
N MET A 216 -28.63 8.55 -16.49
CA MET A 216 -27.99 7.48 -17.23
C MET A 216 -26.69 7.03 -16.57
N GLU A 217 -25.89 7.95 -16.01
CA GLU A 217 -24.66 7.60 -15.24
C GLU A 217 -25.00 6.74 -14.04
N GLU A 218 -26.02 7.11 -13.28
CA GLU A 218 -26.50 6.33 -12.13
C GLU A 218 -26.98 4.94 -12.53
N ASN A 219 -27.76 4.84 -13.63
CA ASN A 219 -28.32 3.56 -14.10
C ASN A 219 -27.25 2.65 -14.70
N TYR A 220 -26.34 3.19 -15.48
CA TYR A 220 -25.33 2.41 -16.18
C TYR A 220 -24.00 2.32 -15.43
N GLN A 221 -23.80 3.05 -14.35
CA GLN A 221 -22.52 3.07 -13.60
C GLN A 221 -21.32 3.34 -14.52
N THR A 222 -21.51 4.20 -15.52
CA THR A 222 -20.52 4.52 -16.55
C THR A 222 -20.65 5.98 -16.91
N THR A 223 -19.55 6.66 -17.18
CA THR A 223 -19.53 8.09 -17.51
C THR A 223 -20.33 8.39 -18.77
N VAL A 224 -21.23 9.37 -18.68
CA VAL A 224 -22.08 9.85 -19.79
C VAL A 224 -21.70 11.29 -20.12
N VAL A 225 -21.24 11.51 -21.35
CA VAL A 225 -20.80 12.83 -21.83
C VAL A 225 -21.84 13.40 -22.80
N PRO A 226 -22.59 14.44 -22.44
CA PRO A 226 -23.49 15.11 -23.39
C PRO A 226 -22.70 15.94 -24.40
N VAL A 227 -22.92 15.68 -25.68
CA VAL A 227 -22.21 16.32 -26.79
C VAL A 227 -23.13 16.61 -27.98
N ASN A 228 -22.73 17.52 -28.85
CA ASN A 228 -23.29 17.64 -30.19
C ASN A 228 -22.26 17.11 -31.21
N CYS A 229 -22.47 15.92 -31.72
CA CYS A 229 -21.54 15.28 -32.66
C CYS A 229 -21.29 16.07 -33.93
N GLU A 230 -22.26 16.86 -34.39
CA GLU A 230 -22.14 17.69 -35.60
C GLU A 230 -21.28 18.94 -35.33
N GLN A 231 -21.41 19.53 -34.13
CA GLN A 231 -20.67 20.73 -33.74
C GLN A 231 -19.48 20.43 -32.79
N LEU A 232 -18.99 19.19 -32.82
CA LEU A 232 -17.93 18.72 -31.97
C LEU A 232 -16.65 19.56 -32.16
N ARG A 233 -16.04 19.99 -31.08
CA ARG A 233 -14.79 20.74 -31.04
C ARG A 233 -13.66 19.86 -30.50
N ARG A 234 -12.43 20.29 -30.74
CA ARG A 234 -11.24 19.59 -30.24
C ARG A 234 -11.26 19.41 -28.73
N GLU A 235 -11.66 20.46 -27.98
CA GLU A 235 -11.75 20.40 -26.53
C GLU A 235 -12.81 19.37 -26.04
N ASP A 236 -13.90 19.20 -26.78
CA ASP A 236 -14.92 18.23 -26.44
C ASP A 236 -14.39 16.79 -26.64
N VAL A 237 -13.62 16.55 -27.71
CA VAL A 237 -12.96 15.25 -27.94
C VAL A 237 -11.94 14.96 -26.86
N LEU A 238 -11.14 15.94 -26.43
CA LEU A 238 -10.17 15.76 -25.36
C LEU A 238 -10.85 15.42 -24.03
N LYS A 239 -11.99 16.04 -23.72
CA LYS A 239 -12.80 15.68 -22.54
C LYS A 239 -13.32 14.25 -22.64
N ILE A 240 -13.78 13.81 -23.83
CA ILE A 240 -14.22 12.43 -24.04
C ILE A 240 -13.05 11.46 -23.77
N LEU A 241 -11.87 11.71 -24.31
CA LEU A 241 -10.69 10.89 -24.11
C LEU A 241 -10.22 10.89 -22.65
N GLU A 242 -10.30 12.02 -21.98
CA GLU A 242 -10.03 12.13 -20.53
C GLU A 242 -11.04 11.29 -19.72
N SER A 243 -12.34 11.38 -20.06
CA SER A 243 -13.38 10.57 -19.44
C SER A 243 -13.17 9.07 -19.63
N VAL A 244 -12.64 8.68 -20.79
CA VAL A 244 -12.27 7.28 -21.06
C VAL A 244 -11.17 6.81 -20.11
N LEU A 245 -10.15 7.64 -19.82
CA LEU A 245 -9.07 7.28 -18.89
C LEU A 245 -9.59 6.96 -17.49
N TYR A 246 -10.66 7.61 -17.06
CA TYR A 246 -11.30 7.34 -15.77
C TYR A 246 -12.08 6.02 -15.75
N GLU A 247 -12.45 5.47 -16.89
CA GLU A 247 -13.12 4.17 -17.00
C GLU A 247 -12.15 2.97 -17.12
N PHE A 248 -10.85 3.23 -17.24
CA PHE A 248 -9.86 2.15 -17.19
C PHE A 248 -9.80 1.49 -15.81
N PRO A 249 -9.53 0.18 -15.76
CA PRO A 249 -9.34 -0.51 -14.48
C PRO A 249 -8.11 0.03 -13.75
N ILE A 250 -8.14 -0.07 -12.42
CA ILE A 250 -6.95 0.16 -11.60
C ILE A 250 -6.05 -1.06 -11.73
N GLU A 251 -4.78 -0.84 -12.05
CA GLU A 251 -3.78 -1.91 -12.20
C GLU A 251 -3.07 -2.20 -10.89
N ARG A 252 -2.84 -1.15 -10.06
CA ARG A 252 -2.10 -1.27 -8.82
C ARG A 252 -2.51 -0.22 -7.80
N VAL A 253 -2.70 -0.67 -6.56
CA VAL A 253 -2.88 0.23 -5.41
C VAL A 253 -1.71 0.02 -4.45
N GLU A 254 -1.04 1.10 -4.06
CA GLU A 254 0.06 1.11 -3.11
C GLU A 254 -0.40 1.82 -1.83
N PHE A 255 -0.38 1.09 -0.71
CA PHE A 255 -0.68 1.66 0.60
C PHE A 255 0.62 2.04 1.30
N PHE A 256 0.73 3.31 1.69
CA PHE A 256 1.83 3.83 2.50
C PHE A 256 1.37 3.90 3.95
N ILE A 257 1.96 3.05 4.77
CA ILE A 257 1.67 2.93 6.20
C ILE A 257 2.91 3.33 7.02
N PRO A 258 2.78 3.72 8.29
CA PRO A 258 3.93 4.00 9.16
C PRO A 258 4.84 2.79 9.29
N LYS A 259 6.15 2.95 9.09
CA LYS A 259 7.13 1.84 9.08
C LYS A 259 7.14 0.99 10.34
N TRP A 260 6.85 1.59 11.49
CA TRP A 260 6.82 0.86 12.75
C TRP A 260 5.74 -0.25 12.78
N THR A 261 4.67 -0.10 11.99
CA THR A 261 3.60 -1.11 11.89
C THR A 261 4.07 -2.40 11.22
N GLU A 262 5.18 -2.36 10.47
CA GLU A 262 5.79 -3.56 9.87
C GLU A 262 6.32 -4.53 10.93
N MET A 263 6.77 -3.99 12.09
CA MET A 263 7.31 -4.77 13.21
C MET A 263 6.22 -5.49 14.01
N LEU A 264 4.95 -5.11 13.86
CA LEU A 264 3.84 -5.72 14.55
C LEU A 264 3.60 -7.15 14.06
N SER A 265 3.19 -8.03 14.97
CA SER A 265 2.75 -9.39 14.60
C SER A 265 1.51 -9.32 13.70
N ALA A 266 1.26 -10.38 12.93
CA ALA A 266 0.11 -10.44 12.02
C ALA A 266 -1.23 -10.31 12.76
N ASP A 267 -1.30 -10.79 14.00
CA ASP A 267 -2.50 -10.79 14.83
C ASP A 267 -2.65 -9.51 15.68
N HIS A 268 -1.73 -8.55 15.55
CA HIS A 268 -1.80 -7.31 16.30
C HIS A 268 -3.02 -6.48 15.88
N PRO A 269 -3.83 -5.93 16.84
CA PRO A 269 -5.07 -5.22 16.52
C PRO A 269 -4.90 -4.09 15.49
N VAL A 270 -3.89 -3.24 15.68
CA VAL A 270 -3.58 -2.14 14.74
C VAL A 270 -3.29 -2.65 13.33
N LYS A 271 -2.49 -3.72 13.21
CA LYS A 271 -2.16 -4.30 11.89
C LYS A 271 -3.37 -4.94 11.22
N SER A 272 -4.18 -5.65 12.00
CA SER A 272 -5.42 -6.26 11.52
C SER A 272 -6.40 -5.21 11.01
N GLU A 273 -6.53 -4.08 11.71
CA GLU A 273 -7.39 -2.98 11.31
C GLU A 273 -6.89 -2.30 10.03
N ILE A 274 -5.58 -2.04 9.90
CA ILE A 274 -4.99 -1.50 8.66
C ILE A 274 -5.29 -2.42 7.47
N ILE A 275 -5.13 -3.73 7.64
CA ILE A 275 -5.41 -4.71 6.58
C ILE A 275 -6.91 -4.74 6.24
N ALA A 276 -7.78 -4.71 7.24
CA ALA A 276 -9.22 -4.69 7.03
C ALA A 276 -9.65 -3.43 6.27
N GLN A 277 -9.14 -2.27 6.65
CA GLN A 277 -9.43 -1.00 5.99
C GLN A 277 -8.88 -0.98 4.54
N ALA A 278 -7.65 -1.47 4.33
CA ALA A 278 -7.09 -1.58 2.98
C ALA A 278 -7.93 -2.53 2.10
N SER A 279 -8.40 -3.64 2.66
CA SER A 279 -9.26 -4.60 1.94
C SER A 279 -10.63 -4.01 1.60
N ASP A 280 -11.22 -3.24 2.51
CA ASP A 280 -12.47 -2.53 2.28
C ASP A 280 -12.32 -1.53 1.13
N ILE A 281 -11.28 -0.70 1.18
CA ILE A 281 -10.95 0.25 0.11
C ILE A 281 -10.80 -0.48 -1.24
N LEU A 282 -10.04 -1.55 -1.30
CA LEU A 282 -9.84 -2.33 -2.53
C LEU A 282 -11.14 -2.93 -3.07
N SER A 283 -12.06 -3.34 -2.21
CA SER A 283 -13.34 -3.93 -2.63
C SER A 283 -14.25 -2.96 -3.37
N HIS A 284 -14.04 -1.65 -3.22
CA HIS A 284 -14.82 -0.59 -3.85
C HIS A 284 -14.07 0.12 -4.99
N MET A 285 -12.83 -0.31 -5.30
CA MET A 285 -11.99 0.30 -6.32
C MET A 285 -11.78 -0.64 -7.51
N GLU A 286 -12.66 -0.58 -8.50
CA GLU A 286 -12.49 -1.32 -9.76
C GLU A 286 -11.89 -0.44 -10.87
N ARG A 287 -12.35 0.80 -10.96
CA ARG A 287 -11.98 1.75 -12.02
C ARG A 287 -11.33 3.00 -11.45
N THR A 288 -10.57 3.65 -12.30
CA THR A 288 -9.87 4.89 -11.93
C THR A 288 -10.80 5.98 -11.37
N LYS A 289 -12.04 6.08 -11.85
CA LYS A 289 -13.05 7.04 -11.34
C LYS A 289 -13.49 6.77 -9.92
N ASP A 290 -13.51 5.50 -9.50
CA ASP A 290 -14.01 5.09 -8.18
C ASP A 290 -13.15 5.67 -7.05
N VAL A 291 -11.87 5.94 -7.35
CA VAL A 291 -10.92 6.57 -6.43
C VAL A 291 -11.40 7.94 -5.92
N TYR A 292 -12.05 8.72 -6.79
CA TYR A 292 -12.55 10.06 -6.42
C TYR A 292 -13.87 10.04 -5.65
N GLN A 293 -14.61 8.94 -5.76
CA GLN A 293 -15.92 8.80 -5.10
C GLN A 293 -15.80 8.17 -3.72
N GLN A 294 -14.65 7.57 -3.41
CA GLN A 294 -14.48 6.83 -2.17
C GLN A 294 -14.20 7.77 -1.00
N GLN A 295 -15.14 7.81 -0.06
CA GLN A 295 -14.98 8.39 1.26
C GLN A 295 -15.01 7.23 2.27
N SER A 296 -13.88 6.57 2.48
CA SER A 296 -13.77 5.61 3.58
C SER A 296 -13.63 6.36 4.88
N GLU A 297 -14.54 6.12 5.82
CA GLU A 297 -14.37 6.61 7.18
C GLU A 297 -13.19 5.87 7.82
N PRO A 298 -12.23 6.58 8.43
CA PRO A 298 -11.11 5.95 9.09
C PRO A 298 -11.60 5.12 10.28
N GLY A 299 -10.97 3.95 10.48
CA GLY A 299 -11.23 3.09 11.64
C GLY A 299 -10.69 3.70 12.94
N ASP A 300 -10.82 2.96 14.04
CA ASP A 300 -10.48 3.47 15.39
C ASP A 300 -9.01 3.86 15.53
N CYS A 301 -8.08 3.06 14.96
CA CYS A 301 -6.64 3.35 15.04
C CYS A 301 -6.12 4.22 13.89
N ILE A 302 -6.89 4.40 12.83
CA ILE A 302 -6.48 5.17 11.65
C ILE A 302 -6.98 6.60 11.78
N SER A 303 -6.06 7.54 11.90
CA SER A 303 -6.41 8.98 12.03
C SER A 303 -6.76 9.62 10.70
N LYS A 304 -6.19 9.12 9.59
CA LYS A 304 -6.38 9.72 8.27
C LYS A 304 -6.07 8.75 7.15
N ILE A 305 -6.92 8.78 6.13
CA ILE A 305 -6.71 8.13 4.85
C ILE A 305 -6.70 9.23 3.78
N LYS A 306 -5.65 9.27 2.99
CA LYS A 306 -5.49 10.29 1.93
C LYS A 306 -4.99 9.62 0.66
N MET A 307 -5.66 9.91 -0.45
CA MET A 307 -5.08 9.68 -1.76
C MET A 307 -3.94 10.69 -1.98
N ASP A 308 -2.73 10.20 -2.18
CA ASP A 308 -1.54 11.03 -2.37
C ASP A 308 -1.31 11.33 -3.84
N GLU A 309 -1.33 10.30 -4.68
CA GLU A 309 -1.06 10.41 -6.11
C GLU A 309 -1.89 9.38 -6.89
N MET A 310 -2.35 9.77 -8.08
CA MET A 310 -2.94 8.89 -9.05
C MET A 310 -2.26 9.09 -10.41
N ASP A 311 -1.69 8.03 -10.93
CA ASP A 311 -1.08 8.00 -12.26
C ASP A 311 -2.03 7.31 -13.25
N LEU A 312 -2.66 8.11 -14.11
CA LEU A 312 -3.59 7.64 -15.14
C LEU A 312 -2.90 6.80 -16.20
N ALA A 313 -1.62 7.05 -16.46
CA ALA A 313 -0.85 6.34 -17.49
C ALA A 313 -0.61 4.87 -17.14
N CYS A 314 -0.35 4.55 -15.89
CA CYS A 314 -0.14 3.18 -15.43
C CYS A 314 -1.32 2.60 -14.63
N GLY A 315 -2.32 3.41 -14.28
CA GLY A 315 -3.42 2.99 -13.41
C GLY A 315 -2.99 2.70 -11.98
N CYS A 316 -2.00 3.43 -11.52
CA CYS A 316 -1.44 3.27 -10.18
C CYS A 316 -2.03 4.32 -9.25
N VAL A 317 -2.47 3.88 -8.07
CA VAL A 317 -3.01 4.74 -7.02
C VAL A 317 -2.16 4.59 -5.78
N LYS A 318 -1.74 5.71 -5.18
CA LYS A 318 -1.01 5.75 -3.92
C LYS A 318 -1.92 6.30 -2.82
N ILE A 319 -2.10 5.51 -1.78
CA ILE A 319 -2.94 5.84 -0.64
C ILE A 319 -2.07 5.88 0.60
N GLN A 320 -2.07 7.01 1.30
CA GLN A 320 -1.41 7.16 2.59
C GLN A 320 -2.40 6.90 3.70
N MET A 321 -2.05 6.02 4.63
CA MET A 321 -2.79 5.74 5.85
C MET A 321 -1.95 6.17 7.05
N GLU A 322 -2.51 7.06 7.87
CA GLU A 322 -1.86 7.56 9.09
C GLU A 322 -2.52 6.89 10.29
N VAL A 323 -1.71 6.29 11.15
CA VAL A 323 -2.16 5.71 12.42
C VAL A 323 -2.13 6.78 13.49
N ALA A 324 -3.12 6.80 14.37
CA ALA A 324 -3.20 7.76 15.45
C ALA A 324 -2.02 7.60 16.43
N GLU A 325 -1.43 8.73 16.82
CA GLU A 325 -0.21 8.80 17.63
C GLU A 325 -0.24 7.99 18.93
N PRO A 326 -1.37 7.91 19.68
CA PRO A 326 -1.42 7.10 20.90
C PRO A 326 -1.02 5.63 20.68
N TYR A 327 -1.44 5.01 19.60
CA TYR A 327 -1.13 3.61 19.30
C TYR A 327 0.37 3.35 19.07
N TYR A 328 1.09 4.37 18.59
CA TYR A 328 2.54 4.29 18.50
C TYR A 328 3.19 4.17 19.85
N TYR A 329 2.79 5.01 20.82
CA TYR A 329 3.37 5.00 22.16
C TYR A 329 2.90 3.80 22.99
N GLU A 330 1.66 3.33 22.80
CA GLU A 330 1.18 2.08 23.40
C GLU A 330 2.04 0.90 22.97
N ASN A 331 2.31 0.75 21.67
CA ASN A 331 3.20 -0.29 21.17
C ASN A 331 4.62 -0.16 21.70
N MET A 332 5.16 1.06 21.77
CA MET A 332 6.47 1.30 22.38
C MET A 332 6.50 0.90 23.88
N SER A 333 5.41 1.18 24.60
CA SER A 333 5.26 0.79 26.00
C SER A 333 5.23 -0.73 26.18
N GLU A 334 4.52 -1.45 25.34
CA GLU A 334 4.48 -2.92 25.34
C GLU A 334 5.87 -3.53 25.08
N LEU A 335 6.57 -3.04 24.06
CA LEU A 335 7.92 -3.51 23.73
C LEU A 335 8.94 -3.20 24.80
N ALA A 336 8.86 -2.04 25.43
CA ALA A 336 9.80 -1.59 26.46
C ALA A 336 9.48 -2.16 27.85
N GLY A 337 8.24 -2.62 28.07
CA GLY A 337 7.74 -3.01 29.39
C GLY A 337 7.64 -1.83 30.38
N ILE A 338 7.63 -0.60 29.87
CA ILE A 338 7.60 0.65 30.63
C ILE A 338 6.60 1.59 29.97
N PRO A 339 5.70 2.27 30.71
CA PRO A 339 4.73 3.18 30.13
C PRO A 339 5.41 4.38 29.45
N ILE A 340 5.04 4.64 28.19
CA ILE A 340 5.54 5.74 27.37
C ILE A 340 4.30 6.42 26.79
N HIS A 341 4.08 7.70 27.12
CA HIS A 341 2.87 8.42 26.67
C HIS A 341 3.16 9.53 25.66
N GLY A 342 4.43 9.74 25.31
CA GLY A 342 4.81 10.78 24.36
C GLY A 342 6.30 10.80 24.02
N GLU A 343 6.64 11.69 23.09
CA GLU A 343 8.00 11.83 22.57
C GLU A 343 9.03 12.15 23.64
N TYR A 344 8.68 13.02 24.59
CA TYR A 344 9.57 13.42 25.67
C TYR A 344 9.98 12.22 26.55
N GLU A 345 9.02 11.39 26.93
CA GLU A 345 9.27 10.21 27.74
C GLU A 345 10.11 9.18 26.99
N LEU A 346 9.82 8.96 25.71
CA LEU A 346 10.61 8.08 24.86
C LEU A 346 12.07 8.54 24.76
N ILE A 347 12.31 9.82 24.51
CA ILE A 347 13.66 10.40 24.43
C ILE A 347 14.38 10.28 25.79
N SER A 348 13.67 10.56 26.89
CA SER A 348 14.22 10.45 28.24
C SER A 348 14.63 9.02 28.56
N MET A 349 13.78 8.04 28.23
CA MET A 349 14.05 6.62 28.41
C MET A 349 15.27 6.15 27.58
N ILE A 350 15.33 6.52 26.29
CA ILE A 350 16.47 6.19 25.43
C ILE A 350 17.77 6.74 26.02
N ARG A 351 17.74 7.97 26.53
CA ARG A 351 18.89 8.63 27.15
C ARG A 351 19.34 7.92 28.45
N GLU A 352 18.38 7.52 29.27
CA GLU A 352 18.67 6.76 30.49
C GLU A 352 19.22 5.37 30.16
N MET A 353 18.62 4.65 29.23
CA MET A 353 19.11 3.35 28.76
C MET A 353 20.52 3.44 28.17
N ALA A 354 20.80 4.48 27.37
CA ALA A 354 22.14 4.70 26.84
C ALA A 354 23.19 4.88 27.91
N ALA A 355 22.88 5.68 28.96
CA ALA A 355 23.77 5.88 30.10
C ALA A 355 23.97 4.58 30.90
N ARG A 356 22.92 3.81 31.14
CA ARG A 356 23.00 2.50 31.81
C ARG A 356 23.78 1.48 30.99
N LYS A 357 23.59 1.46 29.68
CA LYS A 357 24.30 0.57 28.75
C LYS A 357 25.81 0.78 28.82
N GLU A 358 26.26 2.05 28.77
CA GLU A 358 27.70 2.36 28.89
C GLU A 358 28.29 1.86 30.23
N SER A 359 27.54 2.00 31.30
CA SER A 359 27.98 1.49 32.62
C SER A 359 27.98 -0.04 32.70
N TYR A 360 26.97 -0.68 32.11
CA TYR A 360 26.86 -2.15 32.05
C TYR A 360 27.94 -2.79 31.18
N GLU A 361 28.23 -2.21 30.03
CA GLU A 361 29.26 -2.74 29.11
C GLU A 361 30.65 -2.82 29.76
N LYS A 362 30.95 -1.91 30.71
CA LYS A 362 32.20 -1.94 31.46
C LYS A 362 32.33 -3.18 32.38
N VAL A 363 31.20 -3.68 32.89
CA VAL A 363 31.17 -4.79 33.85
C VAL A 363 30.64 -6.10 33.23
N ALA A 364 30.04 -6.07 32.07
CA ALA A 364 29.35 -7.22 31.46
C ALA A 364 30.27 -8.44 31.32
N GLY A 365 31.49 -8.26 30.81
CA GLY A 365 32.43 -9.36 30.64
C GLY A 365 32.86 -9.99 31.98
N ALA A 366 33.10 -9.17 33.00
CA ALA A 366 33.42 -9.66 34.35
C ALA A 366 32.23 -10.38 34.98
N PHE A 367 31.00 -9.90 34.76
CA PHE A 367 29.77 -10.54 35.24
C PHE A 367 29.54 -11.91 34.57
N GLU A 368 29.76 -12.04 33.28
CA GLU A 368 29.69 -13.33 32.57
C GLU A 368 30.75 -14.31 33.09
N GLU A 369 31.97 -13.85 33.33
CA GLU A 369 33.03 -14.68 33.96
C GLU A 369 32.65 -15.17 35.37
N VAL A 370 32.04 -14.32 36.21
CA VAL A 370 31.53 -14.69 37.52
C VAL A 370 30.47 -15.79 37.40
N GLN A 371 29.56 -15.68 36.45
CA GLN A 371 28.53 -16.70 36.26
C GLN A 371 29.13 -18.05 35.85
N MET A 372 30.15 -18.06 34.99
CA MET A 372 30.77 -19.28 34.47
C MET A 372 31.81 -19.88 35.39
N LYS A 373 32.68 -19.05 35.98
CA LYS A 373 33.87 -19.48 36.70
C LYS A 373 33.80 -19.16 38.21
N GLY A 374 32.81 -18.40 38.67
CA GLY A 374 32.69 -17.93 40.03
C GLY A 374 33.55 -16.70 40.36
N TYR A 375 34.31 -16.18 39.39
CA TYR A 375 35.21 -15.04 39.59
C TYR A 375 35.37 -14.26 38.30
N GLY A 376 35.25 -12.93 38.35
CA GLY A 376 35.42 -12.02 37.23
C GLY A 376 36.11 -10.71 37.65
N VAL A 377 36.85 -10.10 36.72
CA VAL A 377 37.60 -8.87 36.99
C VAL A 377 37.24 -7.82 35.90
N VAL A 378 36.88 -6.63 36.39
CA VAL A 378 36.76 -5.45 35.52
C VAL A 378 38.13 -4.78 35.47
N ASN A 379 38.76 -4.83 34.32
CA ASN A 379 40.04 -4.19 34.09
C ASN A 379 39.88 -2.66 34.02
N PRO A 380 40.79 -1.89 34.67
CA PRO A 380 40.74 -0.44 34.57
C PRO A 380 41.04 0.06 33.15
N GLY A 381 40.39 1.14 32.77
CA GLY A 381 40.68 1.86 31.54
C GLY A 381 41.94 2.76 31.68
N LEU A 382 42.49 3.19 30.55
CA LEU A 382 43.65 4.13 30.58
C LEU A 382 43.37 5.42 31.36
N LYS A 383 42.11 5.84 31.44
CA LYS A 383 41.69 7.05 32.19
C LYS A 383 41.72 6.86 33.70
N ASP A 384 41.68 5.61 34.15
CA ASP A 384 41.65 5.25 35.59
C ASP A 384 43.05 4.97 36.15
N ILE A 385 44.09 5.08 35.31
CA ILE A 385 45.50 4.84 35.66
C ILE A 385 46.16 6.14 36.09
N GLU A 386 46.54 6.20 37.34
CA GLU A 386 47.35 7.29 37.92
C GLU A 386 48.82 6.95 37.84
N LEU A 387 49.62 7.79 37.16
CA LEU A 387 51.05 7.65 37.09
C LEU A 387 51.74 8.42 38.22
N ALA A 388 52.54 7.75 39.01
CA ALA A 388 53.41 8.41 39.97
C ALA A 388 54.61 9.08 39.27
N GLU A 389 55.26 10.01 39.93
CA GLU A 389 56.46 10.68 39.40
C GLU A 389 57.56 9.62 39.10
N PRO A 390 58.24 9.72 37.91
CA PRO A 390 59.32 8.79 37.56
C PRO A 390 60.50 8.93 38.53
N GLU A 391 60.95 7.81 39.06
CA GLU A 391 62.11 7.75 39.98
C GLU A 391 63.36 7.26 39.21
N LEU A 392 64.55 7.89 39.50
CA LEU A 392 65.82 7.41 38.99
C LEU A 392 66.27 6.19 39.82
N ILE A 393 66.54 5.06 39.17
CA ILE A 393 67.05 3.87 39.82
C ILE A 393 68.46 3.54 39.34
N HIS A 394 69.31 3.04 40.24
CA HIS A 394 70.66 2.61 40.01
C HIS A 394 70.74 1.08 40.00
N HIS A 395 71.32 0.49 38.97
CA HIS A 395 71.54 -0.96 38.89
C HIS A 395 73.03 -1.21 38.56
N GLY A 396 73.87 -1.30 39.55
CA GLY A 396 75.32 -1.31 39.38
C GLY A 396 75.79 -0.03 38.72
N ASN A 397 76.48 -0.12 37.55
CA ASN A 397 76.97 1.03 36.79
C ASN A 397 75.96 1.57 35.74
N LYS A 398 74.72 1.12 35.80
CA LYS A 398 73.64 1.56 34.85
C LYS A 398 72.58 2.35 35.59
N PHE A 399 72.00 3.33 34.87
CA PHE A 399 70.91 4.13 35.32
C PHE A 399 69.63 3.67 34.64
N GLY A 400 68.53 3.63 35.34
CA GLY A 400 67.19 3.31 34.80
C GLY A 400 66.16 4.29 35.36
N VAL A 401 64.98 4.32 34.75
CA VAL A 401 63.81 5.10 35.22
C VAL A 401 62.77 4.10 35.65
N LYS A 402 62.30 4.24 36.88
CA LYS A 402 61.19 3.48 37.42
C LYS A 402 59.93 4.30 37.27
N ILE A 403 58.95 3.73 36.57
CA ILE A 403 57.62 4.31 36.45
C ILE A 403 56.66 3.43 37.24
N LYS A 404 55.92 4.02 38.15
CA LYS A 404 54.90 3.35 38.96
C LYS A 404 53.53 3.87 38.55
N ALA A 405 52.56 2.98 38.34
CA ALA A 405 51.20 3.29 38.10
C ALA A 405 50.31 2.63 39.13
N VAL A 406 49.22 3.32 39.49
CA VAL A 406 48.16 2.79 40.36
C VAL A 406 46.84 2.91 39.63
N SER A 407 46.05 1.87 39.66
CA SER A 407 44.71 1.93 39.10
C SER A 407 43.75 1.03 39.89
N PRO A 408 42.48 1.43 40.04
CA PRO A 408 41.47 0.60 40.64
C PRO A 408 41.04 -0.53 39.74
N SER A 409 40.85 -1.73 40.26
CA SER A 409 40.17 -2.86 39.59
C SER A 409 38.98 -3.29 40.41
N ILE A 410 37.90 -3.77 39.73
CA ILE A 410 36.73 -4.30 40.42
C ILE A 410 36.77 -5.84 40.33
N HIS A 411 36.71 -6.52 41.45
CA HIS A 411 36.69 -7.97 41.53
C HIS A 411 35.29 -8.43 41.95
N MET A 412 34.68 -9.29 41.17
CA MET A 412 33.38 -9.90 41.43
C MET A 412 33.59 -11.37 41.78
N ILE A 413 32.97 -11.81 42.89
CA ILE A 413 33.10 -13.17 43.42
C ILE A 413 31.73 -13.75 43.68
N ARG A 414 31.49 -14.95 43.18
CA ARG A 414 30.27 -15.74 43.46
C ARG A 414 30.53 -16.61 44.65
N ALA A 415 29.83 -16.38 45.75
CA ALA A 415 29.89 -17.20 46.98
C ALA A 415 28.53 -17.86 47.23
N ASN A 416 28.54 -19.09 47.69
CA ASN A 416 27.34 -19.78 48.13
C ASN A 416 27.05 -19.42 49.57
N ILE A 417 25.82 -18.98 49.86
CA ILE A 417 25.35 -18.66 51.22
C ILE A 417 24.45 -19.81 51.65
N GLU A 418 24.80 -20.44 52.72
CA GLU A 418 24.01 -21.48 53.38
C GLU A 418 23.16 -20.85 54.47
N THR A 419 21.87 -21.06 54.48
CA THR A 419 20.99 -20.65 55.59
C THR A 419 20.23 -21.85 56.10
N GLU A 420 20.06 -21.88 57.41
CA GLU A 420 19.35 -22.93 58.11
C GLU A 420 18.26 -22.30 58.98
N ILE A 421 17.06 -22.88 58.90
CA ILE A 421 15.93 -22.49 59.73
C ILE A 421 15.54 -23.71 60.57
N ALA A 422 15.64 -23.58 61.90
CA ALA A 422 15.29 -24.61 62.84
C ALA A 422 14.09 -24.17 63.69
N PRO A 423 12.85 -24.26 63.19
CA PRO A 423 11.67 -23.91 63.96
C PRO A 423 11.52 -24.88 65.18
N ILE A 424 11.47 -24.33 66.36
CA ILE A 424 11.31 -25.13 67.58
C ILE A 424 9.83 -25.32 67.86
N VAL A 425 9.41 -26.58 68.05
CA VAL A 425 8.04 -27.00 68.43
C VAL A 425 8.06 -27.72 69.79
N GLY A 426 6.92 -27.81 70.43
CA GLY A 426 6.83 -28.27 71.83
C GLY A 426 6.94 -29.80 72.07
N SER A 427 6.76 -30.64 71.03
CA SER A 427 6.83 -32.10 71.16
C SER A 427 7.35 -32.77 69.85
N GLU A 428 7.83 -34.01 69.99
CA GLU A 428 8.27 -34.83 68.84
C GLU A 428 7.17 -35.09 67.85
N ASP A 429 5.94 -35.29 68.25
CA ASP A 429 4.77 -35.51 67.41
C ASP A 429 4.49 -34.25 66.56
N GLN A 430 4.55 -33.04 67.13
CA GLN A 430 4.39 -31.80 66.44
C GLN A 430 5.52 -31.56 65.41
N ALA A 431 6.75 -31.99 65.73
CA ALA A 431 7.86 -31.91 64.77
C ALA A 431 7.64 -32.82 63.58
N ASN A 432 7.15 -34.05 63.83
CA ASN A 432 6.82 -35.00 62.76
C ASN A 432 5.65 -34.51 61.88
N ASP A 433 4.63 -33.92 62.48
CA ASP A 433 3.52 -33.32 61.74
C ASP A 433 3.97 -32.13 60.86
N LEU A 434 4.87 -31.30 61.38
CA LEU A 434 5.46 -30.19 60.62
C LEU A 434 6.29 -30.69 59.42
N ILE A 435 7.10 -31.76 59.64
CA ILE A 435 7.87 -32.37 58.55
C ILE A 435 6.92 -32.95 57.49
N ARG A 436 5.81 -33.60 57.89
CA ARG A 436 4.81 -34.11 56.98
C ARG A 436 4.18 -32.97 56.17
N TYR A 437 3.78 -31.89 56.82
CA TYR A 437 3.18 -30.74 56.19
C TYR A 437 4.12 -30.06 55.15
N ILE A 438 5.44 -29.96 55.47
CA ILE A 438 6.43 -29.43 54.51
C ILE A 438 6.59 -30.37 53.31
N ARG A 439 6.58 -31.71 53.52
CA ARG A 439 6.67 -32.68 52.43
C ARG A 439 5.42 -32.69 51.55
N GLU A 440 4.24 -32.51 52.13
CA GLU A 440 3.00 -32.35 51.36
C GLU A 440 3.02 -31.08 50.50
N GLY A 441 3.59 -29.98 51.05
CA GLY A 441 3.81 -28.75 50.29
C GLY A 441 4.76 -28.92 49.10
N GLN A 442 5.72 -29.85 49.11
CA GLN A 442 6.56 -30.18 47.96
C GLN A 442 5.80 -30.79 46.79
N GLN A 443 4.65 -31.48 47.08
CA GLN A 443 3.83 -32.14 46.08
C GLN A 443 2.64 -31.29 45.62
N SER A 444 2.44 -30.08 46.18
CA SER A 444 1.37 -29.18 45.82
C SER A 444 1.72 -28.39 44.55
N GLU A 445 0.72 -27.94 43.78
CA GLU A 445 0.89 -27.08 42.59
C GLU A 445 1.58 -25.75 42.94
N GLU A 446 1.43 -25.26 44.17
CA GLU A 446 2.03 -24.01 44.65
C GLU A 446 3.48 -24.15 45.09
N GLY A 447 3.97 -25.39 45.29
CA GLY A 447 5.33 -25.69 45.63
C GLY A 447 5.69 -25.41 47.12
N VAL A 448 6.81 -25.98 47.59
CA VAL A 448 7.28 -25.88 48.98
C VAL A 448 7.51 -24.44 49.46
N TRP A 449 7.86 -23.54 48.51
CA TRP A 449 8.21 -22.14 48.85
C TRP A 449 7.04 -21.32 49.40
N LYS A 450 5.78 -21.65 48.96
CA LYS A 450 4.58 -20.98 49.45
C LYS A 450 3.96 -21.63 50.69
N THR A 451 4.52 -22.76 51.15
CA THR A 451 4.06 -23.42 52.38
C THR A 451 4.29 -22.51 53.60
N ASN A 452 3.21 -22.23 54.34
CA ASN A 452 3.24 -21.30 55.46
C ASN A 452 3.64 -22.02 56.75
N ILE A 453 4.67 -21.51 57.44
CA ILE A 453 5.12 -22.00 58.75
C ILE A 453 5.13 -20.80 59.70
N PHE A 454 4.33 -20.89 60.80
CA PHE A 454 4.23 -19.84 61.82
C PHE A 454 3.92 -18.43 61.27
N GLY A 455 3.09 -18.34 60.27
CA GLY A 455 2.62 -17.06 59.71
C GLY A 455 3.49 -16.46 58.62
N LYS A 456 4.59 -17.12 58.22
CA LYS A 456 5.43 -16.76 57.05
C LYS A 456 5.59 -17.97 56.14
N SER A 457 5.73 -17.74 54.86
CA SER A 457 6.09 -18.79 53.91
C SER A 457 7.55 -19.27 54.12
N ILE A 458 7.83 -20.51 53.73
CA ILE A 458 9.22 -21.03 53.75
C ILE A 458 10.12 -20.12 52.90
N GLY A 459 9.64 -19.62 51.78
CA GLY A 459 10.37 -18.68 50.94
C GLY A 459 10.77 -17.41 51.69
N GLU A 460 9.82 -16.75 52.34
CA GLU A 460 10.09 -15.54 53.12
C GLU A 460 11.07 -15.79 54.29
N LEU A 461 10.94 -16.92 54.98
CA LEU A 461 11.85 -17.29 56.06
C LEU A 461 13.28 -17.53 55.57
N MET A 462 13.43 -18.21 54.41
CA MET A 462 14.74 -18.44 53.79
C MET A 462 15.37 -17.14 53.28
N GLU A 463 14.59 -16.28 52.64
CA GLU A 463 15.05 -14.95 52.17
C GLU A 463 15.51 -14.09 53.34
N ASP A 464 14.73 -14.03 54.42
CA ASP A 464 15.12 -13.33 55.68
C ASP A 464 16.42 -13.89 56.26
N GLY A 465 16.57 -15.22 56.29
CA GLY A 465 17.78 -15.89 56.75
C GLY A 465 19.02 -15.55 55.95
N ILE A 466 18.92 -15.58 54.61
CA ILE A 466 19.98 -15.20 53.67
C ILE A 466 20.32 -13.71 53.85
N ARG A 467 19.31 -12.85 53.89
CA ARG A 467 19.49 -11.40 54.09
C ARG A 467 20.21 -11.07 55.38
N ASN A 468 19.85 -11.73 56.49
CA ASN A 468 20.51 -11.55 57.76
C ASN A 468 21.98 -11.99 57.72
N LYS A 469 22.31 -13.11 57.09
CA LYS A 469 23.71 -13.56 56.90
C LYS A 469 24.54 -12.58 56.08
N ILE A 470 23.97 -12.04 55.01
CA ILE A 470 24.65 -11.00 54.22
C ILE A 470 24.87 -9.74 55.06
N ALA A 471 23.86 -9.33 55.85
CA ALA A 471 23.95 -8.15 56.71
C ALA A 471 24.96 -8.30 57.87
N MET A 472 25.33 -9.53 58.24
CA MET A 472 26.38 -9.80 59.24
C MET A 472 27.79 -9.49 58.72
N MET A 473 27.95 -9.36 57.38
CA MET A 473 29.21 -8.88 56.80
C MET A 473 29.26 -7.36 56.94
N ASP A 474 29.73 -6.91 58.10
CA ASP A 474 29.87 -5.50 58.43
C ASP A 474 30.96 -4.80 57.60
N ASP A 475 31.04 -3.48 57.70
CA ASP A 475 32.01 -2.65 56.97
C ASP A 475 33.45 -3.04 57.29
N GLU A 476 33.74 -3.53 58.51
CA GLU A 476 35.09 -3.96 58.92
C GLU A 476 35.50 -5.23 58.17
N CYS A 477 34.60 -6.20 58.04
CA CYS A 477 34.82 -7.43 57.28
C CYS A 477 34.99 -7.12 55.77
N GLN A 478 34.21 -6.20 55.24
CA GLN A 478 34.34 -5.79 53.83
C GLN A 478 35.70 -5.13 53.55
N LEU A 479 36.16 -4.23 54.41
CA LEU A 479 37.49 -3.59 54.34
C LEU A 479 38.62 -4.60 54.42
N LYS A 480 38.55 -5.56 55.32
CA LYS A 480 39.55 -6.63 55.45
C LYS A 480 39.63 -7.49 54.20
N LEU A 481 38.50 -7.80 53.58
CA LEU A 481 38.46 -8.52 52.31
C LEU A 481 39.11 -7.71 51.21
N GLN A 482 38.78 -6.41 51.09
CA GLN A 482 39.36 -5.50 50.11
C GLN A 482 40.88 -5.39 50.28
N ASP A 483 41.38 -5.17 51.50
CA ASP A 483 42.82 -5.09 51.77
C ASP A 483 43.53 -6.40 51.44
N THR A 484 42.89 -7.54 51.72
CA THR A 484 43.43 -8.85 51.39
C THR A 484 43.53 -9.07 49.88
N MET A 485 42.48 -8.73 49.16
CA MET A 485 42.49 -8.82 47.66
C MET A 485 43.55 -7.90 47.07
N GLN A 486 43.70 -6.67 47.60
CA GLN A 486 44.73 -5.74 47.15
C GLN A 486 46.15 -6.28 47.34
N LYS A 487 46.38 -6.95 48.48
CA LYS A 487 47.68 -7.64 48.75
C LYS A 487 47.93 -8.82 47.81
N ILE A 488 46.87 -9.66 47.60
CA ILE A 488 46.99 -10.82 46.70
C ILE A 488 47.32 -10.36 45.28
N VAL A 489 46.71 -9.30 44.78
CA VAL A 489 46.90 -8.80 43.40
C VAL A 489 48.28 -8.12 43.27
N ASN A 490 48.78 -7.39 44.30
CA ASN A 490 50.01 -6.62 44.21
C ASN A 490 51.26 -7.42 44.62
N ASP A 491 51.12 -8.40 45.54
CA ASP A 491 52.22 -9.22 45.99
C ASP A 491 52.33 -10.48 45.13
N ASN A 492 53.13 -10.43 44.09
CA ASN A 492 53.38 -11.51 43.10
C ASN A 492 53.93 -12.82 43.71
N ASN A 493 53.88 -13.01 44.99
CA ASN A 493 54.32 -14.22 45.66
C ASN A 493 53.16 -15.20 45.77
N GLY A 494 53.15 -16.23 44.94
CA GLY A 494 52.16 -17.33 44.96
C GLY A 494 52.14 -18.10 46.31
N GLY A 495 52.15 -17.36 47.43
CA GLY A 495 52.09 -17.87 48.78
C GLY A 495 50.63 -18.05 49.28
N MET A 496 50.51 -18.86 50.32
CA MET A 496 49.27 -19.09 51.03
C MET A 496 48.79 -17.78 51.66
N VAL A 497 47.59 -17.31 51.31
CA VAL A 497 46.97 -16.15 51.92
C VAL A 497 46.00 -16.65 53.00
N CYS A 498 46.20 -16.24 54.24
CA CYS A 498 45.28 -16.51 55.34
C CYS A 498 44.47 -15.26 55.62
N ILE A 499 43.13 -15.36 55.40
CA ILE A 499 42.19 -14.29 55.72
C ILE A 499 41.63 -14.58 57.10
N ILE A 500 41.94 -13.73 58.11
CA ILE A 500 41.33 -13.75 59.45
C ILE A 500 40.30 -12.63 59.46
N LEU A 501 39.02 -12.99 59.36
CA LEU A 501 37.88 -12.08 59.47
C LEU A 501 37.56 -11.75 60.85
#